data_ff156a3179658ed14a14194f92b3feef
#
_entry.id   ff156a3179658ed14a14194f92b3feef
#
_cell.length_a   1.000
_cell.length_b   1.000
_cell.length_c   1.000
_cell.angle_alpha   90.00
_cell.angle_beta   90.00
_cell.angle_gamma   90.00
#
_symmetry.space_group_name_H-M   'P 1'
#
loop_
_entity.id
_entity.type
_entity.pdbx_description
1 polymer ?
#
loop_
_entity_poly.entity_id
_entity_poly.type
_entity_poly.pdbx_seq_one_letter_code
_entity_poly.pdbx_strand_id
1 'polypeptide(L)'
;MVRFEEEKFEYIIDEMKPLLEKHYDEIAMYKDQISLNPNYDLYKIMDDTGSLHILAARDGTVLVGYCVTFINYHPHYKDHVYAVNDVIYIDPGYRHTSVAPEMVSELERLMMEKGVSVMTFHMKTYKPFESLMEMMGFDKAEYMYSKYIKD
;
A
#
# COMPACT_ATOMS: atom_id res chain seq x y z
N MET A 1 17.55 -8.48 10.46
CA MET A 1 17.48 -8.02 9.05
C MET A 1 16.07 -8.21 8.54
N VAL A 2 15.53 -7.15 7.96
CA VAL A 2 14.17 -7.18 7.39
C VAL A 2 14.19 -7.81 6.02
N ARG A 3 13.25 -8.75 5.77
CA ARG A 3 13.06 -9.40 4.47
C ARG A 3 11.76 -8.90 3.86
N PHE A 4 11.71 -8.87 2.54
CA PHE A 4 10.52 -8.49 1.78
C PHE A 4 10.01 -9.70 1.00
N GLU A 5 8.75 -10.05 1.20
CA GLU A 5 8.14 -11.25 0.62
C GLU A 5 6.77 -10.93 0.04
N GLU A 6 6.50 -11.42 -1.16
CA GLU A 6 5.14 -11.41 -1.72
C GLU A 6 4.33 -12.47 -0.98
N GLU A 7 3.20 -12.08 -0.40
CA GLU A 7 2.37 -12.99 0.37
C GLU A 7 0.92 -12.96 -0.10
N LYS A 8 0.24 -14.11 0.06
CA LYS A 8 -1.18 -14.24 -0.23
C LYS A 8 -2.01 -13.63 0.90
N PHE A 9 -3.09 -12.96 0.51
CA PHE A 9 -4.02 -12.32 1.45
C PHE A 9 -4.46 -13.27 2.57
N GLU A 10 -4.90 -14.48 2.23
CA GLU A 10 -5.43 -15.43 3.21
C GLU A 10 -4.42 -15.85 4.29
N TYR A 11 -3.13 -15.75 4.02
CA TYR A 11 -2.09 -16.15 4.98
C TYR A 11 -1.60 -14.99 5.86
N ILE A 12 -1.70 -13.75 5.39
CA ILE A 12 -1.15 -12.59 6.10
C ILE A 12 -2.22 -11.78 6.85
N ILE A 13 -3.49 -11.91 6.48
CA ILE A 13 -4.54 -10.99 6.95
C ILE A 13 -4.69 -10.95 8.47
N ASP A 14 -4.57 -12.07 9.15
CA ASP A 14 -4.72 -12.09 10.61
C ASP A 14 -3.60 -11.31 11.32
N GLU A 15 -2.40 -11.31 10.77
CA GLU A 15 -1.30 -10.49 11.28
C GLU A 15 -1.46 -9.00 10.90
N MET A 16 -2.09 -8.73 9.76
CA MET A 16 -2.33 -7.35 9.31
C MET A 16 -3.41 -6.63 10.13
N LYS A 17 -4.43 -7.33 10.60
CA LYS A 17 -5.59 -6.71 11.28
C LYS A 17 -5.21 -5.73 12.38
N PRO A 18 -4.35 -6.07 13.37
CA PRO A 18 -3.96 -5.10 14.40
C PRO A 18 -3.14 -3.93 13.86
N LEU A 19 -2.39 -4.14 12.78
CA LEU A 19 -1.63 -3.07 12.13
C LEU A 19 -2.53 -2.14 11.32
N LEU A 20 -3.59 -2.67 10.71
CA LEU A 20 -4.60 -1.86 10.02
C LEU A 20 -5.31 -0.91 10.99
N GLU A 21 -5.61 -1.36 12.20
CA GLU A 21 -6.19 -0.52 13.25
C GLU A 21 -5.25 0.61 13.65
N LYS A 22 -3.97 0.29 13.89
CA LYS A 22 -2.94 1.31 14.19
C LYS A 22 -2.81 2.32 13.06
N HIS A 23 -2.79 1.85 11.83
CA HIS A 23 -2.67 2.71 10.66
C HIS A 23 -3.89 3.62 10.50
N TYR A 24 -5.09 3.08 10.68
CA TYR A 24 -6.33 3.84 10.68
C TYR A 24 -6.29 4.97 11.72
N ASP A 25 -5.87 4.67 12.95
CA ASP A 25 -5.76 5.66 14.01
C ASP A 25 -4.76 6.78 13.68
N GLU A 26 -3.69 6.45 12.95
CA GLU A 26 -2.68 7.44 12.55
C GLU A 26 -3.16 8.37 11.44
N ILE A 27 -3.84 7.85 10.41
CA ILE A 27 -4.00 8.59 9.15
C ILE A 27 -5.43 8.78 8.67
N ALA A 28 -6.42 8.07 9.21
CA ALA A 28 -7.76 8.12 8.64
C ALA A 28 -8.41 9.51 8.77
N MET A 29 -9.10 9.90 7.72
CA MET A 29 -10.02 11.04 7.73
C MET A 29 -11.42 10.57 8.08
N TYR A 30 -12.25 11.49 8.55
CA TYR A 30 -13.68 11.22 8.81
C TYR A 30 -13.92 10.08 9.81
N LYS A 31 -13.08 9.97 10.84
CA LYS A 31 -13.16 8.88 11.84
C LYS A 31 -14.50 8.81 12.57
N ASP A 32 -15.17 9.97 12.75
CA ASP A 32 -16.46 10.05 13.40
C ASP A 32 -17.60 9.53 12.51
N GLN A 33 -17.41 9.52 11.19
CA GLN A 33 -18.43 9.11 10.23
C GLN A 33 -18.12 7.76 9.58
N ILE A 34 -16.83 7.42 9.42
CA ILE A 34 -16.39 6.22 8.70
C ILE A 34 -15.51 5.37 9.60
N SER A 35 -16.02 4.25 10.07
CA SER A 35 -15.27 3.28 10.85
C SER A 35 -14.42 2.37 9.95
N LEU A 36 -13.34 1.84 10.49
CA LEU A 36 -12.54 0.83 9.81
C LEU A 36 -13.35 -0.47 9.70
N ASN A 37 -13.69 -0.85 8.48
CA ASN A 37 -14.42 -2.08 8.20
C ASN A 37 -14.03 -2.60 6.82
N PRO A 38 -12.85 -3.21 6.67
CA PRO A 38 -12.38 -3.66 5.36
C PRO A 38 -13.26 -4.76 4.79
N ASN A 39 -13.46 -4.71 3.48
CA ASN A 39 -14.15 -5.78 2.77
C ASN A 39 -13.15 -6.92 2.48
N TYR A 40 -12.95 -7.79 3.45
CA TYR A 40 -11.98 -8.87 3.36
C TYR A 40 -12.30 -9.87 2.24
N ASP A 41 -13.57 -10.10 1.96
CA ASP A 41 -14.00 -10.98 0.86
C ASP A 41 -13.56 -10.41 -0.50
N LEU A 42 -13.71 -9.10 -0.68
CA LEU A 42 -13.28 -8.43 -1.90
C LEU A 42 -11.75 -8.50 -2.06
N TYR A 43 -10.99 -8.25 -1.00
CA TYR A 43 -9.53 -8.34 -1.04
C TYR A 43 -9.07 -9.75 -1.43
N LYS A 44 -9.73 -10.78 -0.90
CA LYS A 44 -9.42 -12.17 -1.25
C LYS A 44 -9.70 -12.46 -2.73
N ILE A 45 -10.84 -12.00 -3.25
CA ILE A 45 -11.19 -12.15 -4.67
C ILE A 45 -10.15 -11.45 -5.54
N MET A 46 -9.76 -10.24 -5.21
CA MET A 46 -8.76 -9.48 -5.95
C MET A 46 -7.39 -10.17 -5.94
N ASP A 47 -7.00 -10.74 -4.80
CA ASP A 47 -5.76 -11.52 -4.70
C ASP A 47 -5.81 -12.77 -5.57
N ASP A 48 -6.91 -13.52 -5.50
CA ASP A 48 -7.10 -14.75 -6.29
C ASP A 48 -7.15 -14.48 -7.80
N THR A 49 -7.59 -13.30 -8.22
CA THR A 49 -7.69 -12.90 -9.62
C THR A 49 -6.50 -12.11 -10.16
N GLY A 50 -5.49 -11.86 -9.33
CA GLY A 50 -4.27 -11.16 -9.75
C GLY A 50 -4.38 -9.63 -9.76
N SER A 51 -5.46 -9.05 -9.22
CA SER A 51 -5.67 -7.60 -9.14
C SER A 51 -5.12 -6.99 -7.84
N LEU A 52 -4.56 -7.80 -6.96
CA LEU A 52 -3.99 -7.38 -5.69
C LEU A 52 -2.58 -7.93 -5.55
N HIS A 53 -1.69 -7.12 -5.00
CA HIS A 53 -0.34 -7.52 -4.63
C HIS A 53 -0.08 -7.10 -3.18
N ILE A 54 0.41 -8.01 -2.37
CA ILE A 54 0.79 -7.72 -0.99
C ILE A 54 2.28 -8.02 -0.83
N LEU A 55 3.05 -6.99 -0.54
CA LEU A 55 4.45 -7.10 -0.17
C LEU A 55 4.57 -6.95 1.34
N ALA A 56 5.04 -7.99 2.00
CA ALA A 56 5.28 -8.00 3.44
C ALA A 56 6.73 -7.64 3.76
N ALA A 57 6.93 -6.88 4.81
CA ALA A 57 8.24 -6.66 5.44
C ALA A 57 8.27 -7.43 6.76
N ARG A 58 9.23 -8.34 6.89
CA ARG A 58 9.36 -9.19 8.08
C ARG A 58 10.75 -9.11 8.70
N ASP A 59 10.77 -8.93 10.02
CA ASP A 59 11.98 -9.11 10.82
C ASP A 59 11.88 -10.46 11.53
N GLY A 60 12.67 -11.43 11.05
CA GLY A 60 12.46 -12.82 11.41
C GLY A 60 11.07 -13.30 10.95
N THR A 61 10.22 -13.71 11.89
CA THR A 61 8.84 -14.12 11.61
C THR A 61 7.82 -13.01 11.85
N VAL A 62 8.25 -11.87 12.40
CA VAL A 62 7.36 -10.77 12.80
C VAL A 62 7.05 -9.87 11.61
N LEU A 63 5.77 -9.63 11.35
CA LEU A 63 5.34 -8.66 10.35
C LEU A 63 5.57 -7.24 10.89
N VAL A 64 6.45 -6.49 10.25
CA VAL A 64 6.82 -5.11 10.65
C VAL A 64 6.37 -4.05 9.65
N GLY A 65 5.83 -4.48 8.52
CA GLY A 65 5.28 -3.56 7.53
C GLY A 65 4.66 -4.32 6.36
N TYR A 66 3.86 -3.61 5.58
CA TYR A 66 3.27 -4.16 4.36
C TYR A 66 2.93 -3.05 3.37
N CYS A 67 2.87 -3.44 2.12
CA CYS A 67 2.42 -2.57 1.04
C CYS A 67 1.38 -3.33 0.22
N VAL A 68 0.16 -2.81 0.16
CA VAL A 68 -0.95 -3.38 -0.61
C VAL A 68 -1.17 -2.53 -1.84
N THR A 69 -1.18 -3.18 -3.00
CA THR A 69 -1.23 -2.51 -4.30
C THR A 69 -2.30 -3.15 -5.18
N PHE A 70 -3.12 -2.30 -5.81
CA PHE A 70 -4.07 -2.74 -6.83
C PHE A 70 -3.39 -2.72 -8.20
N ILE A 71 -3.58 -3.78 -8.99
CA ILE A 71 -2.98 -3.93 -10.31
C ILE A 71 -4.12 -4.07 -11.33
N ASN A 72 -4.28 -3.08 -12.20
CA ASN A 72 -5.36 -3.07 -13.19
C ASN A 72 -4.94 -2.36 -14.48
N TYR A 73 -5.61 -2.72 -15.58
CA TYR A 73 -5.54 -1.93 -16.79
C TYR A 73 -6.21 -0.58 -16.58
N HIS A 74 -5.62 0.47 -17.13
CA HIS A 74 -6.18 1.81 -17.02
C HIS A 74 -7.27 2.03 -18.07
N PRO A 75 -8.46 2.52 -17.71
CA PRO A 75 -9.56 2.71 -18.66
C PRO A 75 -9.24 3.62 -19.85
N HIS A 76 -8.39 4.63 -19.65
CA HIS A 76 -7.96 5.54 -20.71
C HIS A 76 -6.78 5.03 -21.53
N TYR A 77 -6.04 4.04 -21.01
CA TYR A 77 -4.79 3.55 -21.60
C TYR A 77 -4.81 2.03 -21.59
N LYS A 78 -5.62 1.43 -22.44
CA LYS A 78 -5.93 -0.01 -22.40
C LYS A 78 -4.72 -0.95 -22.53
N ASP A 79 -3.63 -0.45 -23.09
CA ASP A 79 -2.41 -1.26 -23.29
C ASP A 79 -1.42 -1.13 -22.13
N HIS A 80 -1.80 -0.38 -21.09
CA HIS A 80 -0.94 -0.12 -19.93
C HIS A 80 -1.57 -0.59 -18.64
N VAL A 81 -0.78 -1.26 -17.81
CA VAL A 81 -1.16 -1.72 -16.48
C VAL A 81 -0.65 -0.72 -15.45
N TYR A 82 -1.52 -0.32 -14.55
CA TYR A 82 -1.21 0.58 -13.44
C TYR A 82 -1.19 -0.19 -12.12
N ALA A 83 -0.20 0.10 -11.30
CA ALA A 83 -0.10 -0.34 -9.92
C ALA A 83 -0.41 0.85 -9.00
N VAL A 84 -1.56 0.80 -8.35
CA VAL A 84 -2.04 1.87 -7.47
C VAL A 84 -1.93 1.42 -6.03
N ASN A 85 -1.11 2.12 -5.24
CA ASN A 85 -0.97 1.81 -3.83
C ASN A 85 -2.31 2.02 -3.10
N ASP A 86 -2.75 1.02 -2.36
CA ASP A 86 -3.91 1.10 -1.46
C ASP A 86 -3.46 1.57 -0.07
N VAL A 87 -2.57 0.80 0.56
CA VAL A 87 -1.96 1.16 1.83
C VAL A 87 -0.48 0.80 1.84
N ILE A 88 0.29 1.62 2.52
CA ILE A 88 1.67 1.33 2.91
C ILE A 88 1.81 1.60 4.41
N TYR A 89 2.31 0.63 5.14
CA TYR A 89 2.53 0.72 6.58
C TYR A 89 3.87 0.15 6.96
N ILE A 90 4.57 0.87 7.81
CA ILE A 90 5.80 0.40 8.45
C ILE A 90 5.67 0.70 9.94
N ASP A 91 5.94 -0.30 10.77
CA ASP A 91 5.94 -0.15 12.23
C ASP A 91 6.86 1.02 12.63
N PRO A 92 6.43 1.88 13.57
CA PRO A 92 7.20 3.07 13.97
C PRO A 92 8.66 2.79 14.30
N GLY A 93 8.97 1.63 14.89
CA GLY A 93 10.35 1.25 15.23
C GLY A 93 11.27 1.04 14.03
N TYR A 94 10.70 0.89 12.84
CA TYR A 94 11.44 0.65 11.58
C TYR A 94 11.39 1.85 10.63
N ARG A 95 10.67 2.90 11.00
CA ARG A 95 10.61 4.16 10.22
C ARG A 95 11.96 4.89 10.35
N HIS A 96 12.27 5.71 9.37
CA HIS A 96 13.55 6.44 9.27
C HIS A 96 14.79 5.54 9.21
N THR A 97 14.59 4.30 8.76
CA THR A 97 15.64 3.33 8.45
C THR A 97 15.65 3.06 6.95
N SER A 98 16.44 2.09 6.51
CA SER A 98 16.45 1.67 5.10
C SER A 98 15.23 0.85 4.67
N VAL A 99 14.35 0.46 5.60
CA VAL A 99 13.21 -0.45 5.33
C VAL A 99 12.25 0.13 4.29
N ALA A 100 11.88 1.41 4.42
CA ALA A 100 10.94 2.03 3.47
C ALA A 100 11.51 2.13 2.04
N PRO A 101 12.71 2.67 1.82
CA PRO A 101 13.31 2.68 0.48
C PRO A 101 13.51 1.29 -0.10
N GLU A 102 13.97 0.33 0.69
CA GLU A 102 14.13 -1.05 0.24
C GLU A 102 12.81 -1.70 -0.15
N MET A 103 11.75 -1.46 0.63
CA MET A 103 10.41 -1.98 0.32
C MET A 103 9.87 -1.40 -1.00
N VAL A 104 10.01 -0.10 -1.21
CA VAL A 104 9.58 0.54 -2.47
C VAL A 104 10.40 0.02 -3.65
N SER A 105 11.71 -0.14 -3.49
CA SER A 105 12.58 -0.67 -4.53
C SER A 105 12.21 -2.12 -4.91
N GLU A 106 11.93 -2.96 -3.93
CA GLU A 106 11.50 -4.35 -4.18
C GLU A 106 10.11 -4.39 -4.84
N LEU A 107 9.18 -3.54 -4.41
CA LEU A 107 7.89 -3.42 -5.06
C LEU A 107 8.03 -3.02 -6.53
N GLU A 108 8.88 -2.03 -6.83
CA GLU A 108 9.15 -1.60 -8.20
C GLU A 108 9.67 -2.75 -9.05
N ARG A 109 10.65 -3.50 -8.53
CA ARG A 109 11.19 -4.67 -9.22
C ARG A 109 10.11 -5.70 -9.55
N LEU A 110 9.26 -6.03 -8.57
CA LEU A 110 8.16 -6.98 -8.74
C LEU A 110 7.10 -6.47 -9.74
N MET A 111 6.79 -5.18 -9.70
CA MET A 111 5.83 -4.58 -10.64
C MET A 111 6.37 -4.57 -12.07
N MET A 112 7.65 -4.32 -12.27
CA MET A 112 8.29 -4.44 -13.58
C MET A 112 8.19 -5.86 -14.13
N GLU A 113 8.41 -6.87 -13.31
CA GLU A 113 8.26 -8.28 -13.71
C GLU A 113 6.83 -8.63 -14.10
N LYS A 114 5.84 -7.97 -13.51
CA LYS A 114 4.42 -8.14 -13.83
C LYS A 114 3.94 -7.32 -15.03
N GLY A 115 4.82 -6.56 -15.67
CA GLY A 115 4.49 -5.74 -16.83
C GLY A 115 3.75 -4.44 -16.53
N VAL A 116 3.87 -3.95 -15.31
CA VAL A 116 3.29 -2.66 -14.90
C VAL A 116 4.01 -1.50 -15.59
N SER A 117 3.24 -0.57 -16.12
CA SER A 117 3.76 0.63 -16.79
C SER A 117 3.93 1.81 -15.84
N VAL A 118 3.04 1.99 -14.89
CA VAL A 118 3.01 3.13 -13.97
C VAL A 118 2.68 2.66 -12.56
N MET A 119 3.47 3.11 -11.59
CA MET A 119 3.18 2.95 -10.17
C MET A 119 2.77 4.29 -9.57
N THR A 120 1.74 4.29 -8.74
CA THR A 120 1.30 5.49 -8.02
C THR A 120 1.23 5.24 -6.52
N PHE A 121 1.64 6.23 -5.76
CA PHE A 121 1.45 6.31 -4.31
C PHE A 121 0.65 7.55 -3.98
N HIS A 122 -0.12 7.50 -2.91
CA HIS A 122 -0.81 8.66 -2.34
C HIS A 122 -0.51 8.77 -0.85
N MET A 123 -0.58 9.96 -0.32
CA MET A 123 -0.34 10.22 1.09
C MET A 123 -1.28 11.29 1.62
N LYS A 124 -1.60 11.21 2.90
CA LYS A 124 -2.37 12.26 3.56
C LYS A 124 -1.49 13.51 3.72
N THR A 125 -2.07 14.69 3.49
CA THR A 125 -1.33 15.95 3.58
C THR A 125 -0.72 16.20 4.96
N TYR A 126 -1.35 15.66 6.02
CA TYR A 126 -0.90 15.79 7.40
C TYR A 126 0.00 14.63 7.89
N LYS A 127 0.24 13.63 7.05
CA LYS A 127 1.16 12.51 7.29
C LYS A 127 1.98 12.23 6.03
N PRO A 128 2.75 13.22 5.55
CA PRO A 128 3.45 13.10 4.28
C PRO A 128 4.69 12.20 4.39
N PHE A 129 5.03 11.57 3.26
CA PHE A 129 6.31 10.88 3.06
C PHE A 129 6.91 11.26 1.70
N GLU A 130 6.81 12.54 1.35
CA GLU A 130 7.29 13.08 0.06
C GLU A 130 8.78 12.83 -0.17
N SER A 131 9.61 12.95 0.88
CA SER A 131 11.06 12.74 0.75
C SER A 131 11.40 11.31 0.30
N LEU A 132 10.64 10.31 0.77
CA LEU A 132 10.79 8.93 0.29
C LEU A 132 10.47 8.85 -1.22
N MET A 133 9.38 9.44 -1.64
CA MET A 133 8.95 9.42 -3.05
C MET A 133 9.97 10.12 -3.95
N GLU A 134 10.45 11.28 -3.57
CA GLU A 134 11.49 12.01 -4.30
C GLU A 134 12.79 11.19 -4.40
N MET A 135 13.22 10.60 -3.29
CA MET A 135 14.41 9.73 -3.25
C MET A 135 14.28 8.54 -4.21
N MET A 136 13.07 7.97 -4.31
CA MET A 136 12.80 6.81 -5.16
C MET A 136 12.46 7.18 -6.62
N GLY A 137 12.52 8.45 -6.98
CA GLY A 137 12.34 8.92 -8.35
C GLY A 137 10.90 9.13 -8.79
N PHE A 138 9.97 9.23 -7.86
CA PHE A 138 8.56 9.54 -8.18
C PHE A 138 8.34 11.04 -8.35
N ASP A 139 7.54 11.38 -9.35
CA ASP A 139 7.09 12.75 -9.59
C ASP A 139 5.77 13.03 -8.85
N LYS A 140 5.60 14.25 -8.36
CA LYS A 140 4.32 14.68 -7.81
C LYS A 140 3.34 14.90 -8.98
N ALA A 141 2.32 14.04 -9.08
CA ALA A 141 1.46 13.96 -10.25
C ALA A 141 0.12 14.67 -10.09
N GLU A 142 -0.54 14.54 -8.93
CA GLU A 142 -1.92 14.99 -8.75
C GLU A 142 -2.17 15.52 -7.35
N TYR A 143 -3.22 16.36 -7.23
CA TYR A 143 -3.85 16.71 -5.95
C TYR A 143 -5.21 16.05 -5.88
N MET A 144 -5.54 15.45 -4.75
CA MET A 144 -6.84 14.85 -4.48
C MET A 144 -7.58 15.70 -3.44
N TYR A 145 -8.83 16.05 -3.74
CA TYR A 145 -9.73 16.72 -2.82
C TYR A 145 -10.83 15.76 -2.39
N SER A 146 -11.19 15.78 -1.12
CA SER A 146 -12.25 14.92 -0.60
C SER A 146 -13.24 15.68 0.26
N LYS A 147 -14.48 15.20 0.30
CA LYS A 147 -15.54 15.75 1.12
C LYS A 147 -16.48 14.61 1.53
N TYR A 148 -16.83 14.53 2.81
CA TYR A 148 -17.88 13.63 3.25
C TYR A 148 -19.25 14.21 2.88
N ILE A 149 -20.07 13.44 2.16
CA ILE A 149 -21.34 13.92 1.59
C ILE A 149 -22.56 13.10 2.01
N LYS A 150 -22.37 12.05 2.80
CA LYS A 150 -23.48 11.21 3.27
C LYS A 150 -24.12 11.82 4.51
N ASP A 151 -25.45 11.83 4.56
CA ASP A 151 -26.21 12.30 5.73
C ASP A 151 -26.12 11.34 6.93
#